data_dc1ad3027fb6c844551462084d405b8d
#
_entry.id   dc1ad3027fb6c844551462084d405b8d
#
_cell.length_a   1.000
_cell.length_b   1.000
_cell.length_c   1.000
_cell.angle_alpha   90.00
_cell.angle_beta   90.00
_cell.angle_gamma   90.00
#
_symmetry.space_group_name_H-M   'P 1'
#
loop_
_entity.id
_entity.type
_entity.pdbx_description
1 polymer ?
#
loop_
_entity_poly.entity_id
_entity_poly.type
_entity_poly.pdbx_seq_one_letter_code
_entity_poly.pdbx_strand_id
1 'polypeptide(L)'
;FALMPHRSVVDNIAMPLEIRGVSKNDRLDAANKILEIVELQGWGNKFAHELSGGMQQRVGLARALAADPEFLLMDEPFSALDPLIRRQLQSEFIKLSKQMKKTTVFITHDLDEAVRVGHRIAIMRDGKVIQIGTPEEIVVNPADEYVADFVKGISRLKVVQAKTIMQTVESYENLNGKLEENLQSVDEHELLSKLIEVSKSKDKPLVVKNNEQKNIGVITQSDLLKAVIEGGDGE
;
A
#
# COMPACT_ATOMS: atom_id res chain seq x y z
N PHE A 1 2.78 -18.38 -13.15
CA PHE A 1 2.01 -17.20 -13.66
C PHE A 1 0.96 -17.58 -14.71
N ALA A 2 0.78 -18.88 -14.96
CA ALA A 2 -0.23 -19.44 -15.88
C ALA A 2 -0.29 -18.73 -17.26
N LEU A 3 0.84 -18.24 -17.77
CA LEU A 3 0.93 -17.70 -19.12
C LEU A 3 0.85 -18.82 -20.14
N MET A 4 0.19 -18.56 -21.26
CA MET A 4 0.13 -19.48 -22.39
C MET A 4 1.48 -19.53 -23.09
N PRO A 5 2.24 -20.66 -23.03
CA PRO A 5 3.63 -20.69 -23.51
C PRO A 5 3.74 -20.60 -25.04
N HIS A 6 2.68 -20.96 -25.74
CA HIS A 6 2.58 -20.91 -27.20
C HIS A 6 2.06 -19.59 -27.75
N ARG A 7 1.70 -18.63 -26.87
CA ARG A 7 1.24 -17.29 -27.25
C ARG A 7 2.32 -16.25 -26.94
N SER A 8 2.39 -15.22 -27.76
CA SER A 8 3.20 -14.06 -27.48
C SER A 8 2.71 -13.30 -26.24
N VAL A 9 3.52 -12.38 -25.73
CA VAL A 9 3.15 -11.52 -24.60
C VAL A 9 1.88 -10.73 -24.91
N VAL A 10 1.81 -10.08 -26.06
CA VAL A 10 0.63 -9.30 -26.45
C VAL A 10 -0.61 -10.18 -26.61
N ASP A 11 -0.46 -11.41 -27.15
CA ASP A 11 -1.59 -12.35 -27.28
C ASP A 11 -2.04 -12.91 -25.92
N ASN A 12 -1.13 -13.08 -24.97
CA ASN A 12 -1.48 -13.44 -23.59
C ASN A 12 -2.34 -12.35 -22.97
N ILE A 13 -1.95 -11.09 -23.12
CA ILE A 13 -2.67 -9.93 -22.58
C ILE A 13 -4.03 -9.76 -23.28
N ALA A 14 -4.08 -9.94 -24.59
CA ALA A 14 -5.29 -9.81 -25.40
C ALA A 14 -6.32 -10.95 -25.19
N MET A 15 -5.91 -12.07 -24.58
CA MET A 15 -6.74 -13.27 -24.44
C MET A 15 -8.12 -13.04 -23.81
N PRO A 16 -8.28 -12.28 -22.73
CA PRO A 16 -9.62 -12.03 -22.14
C PRO A 16 -10.56 -11.29 -23.11
N LEU A 17 -10.03 -10.39 -23.92
CA LEU A 17 -10.79 -9.66 -24.92
C LEU A 17 -11.14 -10.56 -26.11
N GLU A 18 -10.25 -11.50 -26.49
CA GLU A 18 -10.53 -12.53 -27.48
C GLU A 18 -11.71 -13.40 -27.07
N ILE A 19 -11.74 -13.86 -25.82
CA ILE A 19 -12.85 -14.67 -25.27
C ILE A 19 -14.17 -13.90 -25.31
N ARG A 20 -14.13 -12.57 -25.13
CA ARG A 20 -15.29 -11.68 -25.24
C ARG A 20 -15.71 -11.36 -26.68
N GLY A 21 -15.01 -11.90 -27.68
CA GLY A 21 -15.33 -11.70 -29.10
C GLY A 21 -14.89 -10.32 -29.65
N VAL A 22 -14.00 -9.61 -28.96
CA VAL A 22 -13.46 -8.32 -29.46
C VAL A 22 -12.61 -8.55 -30.69
N SER A 23 -12.72 -7.67 -31.69
CA SER A 23 -11.97 -7.77 -32.94
C SER A 23 -10.45 -7.87 -32.71
N LYS A 24 -9.74 -8.53 -33.63
CA LYS A 24 -8.28 -8.72 -33.48
C LYS A 24 -7.53 -7.40 -33.36
N ASN A 25 -7.89 -6.40 -34.13
CA ASN A 25 -7.21 -5.10 -34.11
C ASN A 25 -7.46 -4.40 -32.77
N ASP A 26 -8.71 -4.30 -32.33
CA ASP A 26 -9.09 -3.61 -31.09
C ASP A 26 -8.46 -4.26 -29.85
N ARG A 27 -8.43 -5.61 -29.79
CA ARG A 27 -7.84 -6.31 -28.64
C ARG A 27 -6.32 -6.19 -28.59
N LEU A 28 -5.64 -6.15 -29.74
CA LEU A 28 -4.19 -5.93 -29.80
C LEU A 28 -3.83 -4.48 -29.45
N ASP A 29 -4.61 -3.52 -29.89
CA ASP A 29 -4.43 -2.11 -29.52
C ASP A 29 -4.62 -1.91 -28.03
N ALA A 30 -5.66 -2.52 -27.43
CA ALA A 30 -5.87 -2.50 -25.98
C ALA A 30 -4.72 -3.16 -25.23
N ALA A 31 -4.24 -4.32 -25.68
CA ALA A 31 -3.12 -5.03 -25.08
C ALA A 31 -1.82 -4.21 -25.13
N ASN A 32 -1.54 -3.53 -26.26
CA ASN A 32 -0.37 -2.67 -26.38
C ASN A 32 -0.42 -1.47 -25.43
N LYS A 33 -1.58 -0.85 -25.22
CA LYS A 33 -1.74 0.23 -24.22
C LYS A 33 -1.43 -0.27 -22.80
N ILE A 34 -1.83 -1.49 -22.47
CA ILE A 34 -1.56 -2.07 -21.15
C ILE A 34 -0.09 -2.46 -21.01
N LEU A 35 0.59 -2.90 -22.10
CA LEU A 35 2.02 -3.12 -22.09
C LEU A 35 2.81 -1.86 -21.67
N GLU A 36 2.34 -0.68 -22.06
CA GLU A 36 2.94 0.59 -21.64
C GLU A 36 2.75 0.81 -20.12
N ILE A 37 1.55 0.52 -19.60
CA ILE A 37 1.21 0.69 -18.18
C ILE A 37 2.08 -0.22 -17.29
N VAL A 38 2.37 -1.45 -17.73
CA VAL A 38 3.18 -2.41 -16.97
C VAL A 38 4.68 -2.34 -17.32
N GLU A 39 5.11 -1.30 -18.04
CA GLU A 39 6.52 -1.05 -18.41
C GLU A 39 7.15 -2.21 -19.19
N LEU A 40 6.41 -2.79 -20.13
CA LEU A 40 6.87 -3.88 -21.02
C LEU A 40 6.82 -3.50 -22.51
N GLN A 41 6.98 -2.21 -22.84
CA GLN A 41 7.07 -1.76 -24.23
C GLN A 41 8.18 -2.50 -24.97
N GLY A 42 7.90 -2.91 -26.21
CA GLY A 42 8.84 -3.66 -27.04
C GLY A 42 8.90 -5.17 -26.76
N TRP A 43 8.26 -5.66 -25.71
CA TRP A 43 8.23 -7.09 -25.37
C TRP A 43 7.00 -7.84 -25.92
N GLY A 44 6.09 -7.14 -26.59
CA GLY A 44 4.81 -7.70 -27.06
C GLY A 44 4.95 -8.97 -27.92
N ASN A 45 5.98 -9.06 -28.79
CA ASN A 45 6.23 -10.21 -29.68
C ASN A 45 7.05 -11.34 -29.04
N LYS A 46 7.48 -11.18 -27.78
CA LYS A 46 8.22 -12.19 -27.04
C LYS A 46 7.30 -13.26 -26.45
N PHE A 47 7.86 -14.41 -26.10
CA PHE A 47 7.15 -15.52 -25.47
C PHE A 47 7.50 -15.61 -23.98
N ALA A 48 6.65 -16.31 -23.19
CA ALA A 48 6.82 -16.41 -21.76
C ALA A 48 8.22 -16.90 -21.32
N HIS A 49 8.81 -17.86 -22.05
CA HIS A 49 10.13 -18.41 -21.75
C HIS A 49 11.30 -17.43 -22.00
N GLU A 50 11.08 -16.34 -22.73
CA GLU A 50 12.06 -15.27 -22.97
C GLU A 50 12.05 -14.19 -21.87
N LEU A 51 11.13 -14.28 -20.91
CA LEU A 51 10.91 -13.29 -19.85
C LEU A 51 11.47 -13.75 -18.51
N SER A 52 11.96 -12.79 -17.71
CA SER A 52 12.22 -13.03 -16.29
C SER A 52 10.92 -13.31 -15.52
N GLY A 53 11.01 -13.93 -14.33
CA GLY A 53 9.84 -14.21 -13.49
C GLY A 53 9.01 -12.95 -13.18
N GLY A 54 9.67 -11.83 -12.86
CA GLY A 54 9.00 -10.55 -12.64
C GLY A 54 8.29 -10.01 -13.89
N MET A 55 8.88 -10.16 -15.08
CA MET A 55 8.22 -9.77 -16.32
C MET A 55 7.01 -10.67 -16.63
N GLN A 56 7.12 -11.98 -16.38
CA GLN A 56 5.98 -12.89 -16.54
C GLN A 56 4.83 -12.51 -15.61
N GLN A 57 5.13 -12.10 -14.39
CA GLN A 57 4.12 -11.63 -13.44
C GLN A 57 3.45 -10.34 -13.90
N ARG A 58 4.22 -9.37 -14.42
CA ARG A 58 3.66 -8.15 -15.04
C ARG A 58 2.74 -8.48 -16.23
N VAL A 59 3.09 -9.48 -17.05
CA VAL A 59 2.21 -9.97 -18.13
C VAL A 59 0.93 -10.59 -17.57
N GLY A 60 1.03 -11.36 -16.48
CA GLY A 60 -0.14 -11.92 -15.79
C GLY A 60 -1.08 -10.82 -15.26
N LEU A 61 -0.52 -9.79 -14.64
CA LEU A 61 -1.25 -8.60 -14.19
C LEU A 61 -1.88 -7.87 -15.37
N ALA A 62 -1.11 -7.59 -16.42
CA ALA A 62 -1.58 -6.94 -17.63
C ALA A 62 -2.76 -7.69 -18.28
N ARG A 63 -2.70 -9.02 -18.31
CA ARG A 63 -3.79 -9.87 -18.80
C ARG A 63 -5.05 -9.73 -17.94
N ALA A 64 -4.91 -9.70 -16.63
CA ALA A 64 -6.07 -9.51 -15.73
C ALA A 64 -6.71 -8.12 -15.93
N LEU A 65 -5.90 -7.10 -16.22
CA LEU A 65 -6.34 -5.73 -16.43
C LEU A 65 -6.95 -5.50 -17.82
N ALA A 66 -6.54 -6.27 -18.82
CA ALA A 66 -7.01 -6.11 -20.21
C ALA A 66 -8.54 -6.25 -20.35
N ALA A 67 -9.16 -7.01 -19.47
CA ALA A 67 -10.61 -7.16 -19.40
C ALA A 67 -11.34 -5.94 -18.84
N ASP A 68 -10.62 -4.93 -18.35
CA ASP A 68 -11.16 -3.76 -17.64
C ASP A 68 -12.14 -4.13 -16.51
N PRO A 69 -11.73 -4.99 -15.54
CA PRO A 69 -12.62 -5.46 -14.50
C PRO A 69 -12.92 -4.34 -13.49
N GLU A 70 -14.10 -4.34 -12.89
CA GLU A 70 -14.42 -3.48 -11.74
C GLU A 70 -13.72 -3.97 -10.47
N PHE A 71 -13.59 -5.29 -10.32
CA PHE A 71 -12.96 -5.97 -9.20
C PHE A 71 -11.79 -6.83 -9.68
N LEU A 72 -10.65 -6.69 -9.02
CA LEU A 72 -9.46 -7.48 -9.27
C LEU A 72 -9.21 -8.40 -8.06
N LEU A 73 -9.19 -9.71 -8.30
CA LEU A 73 -8.90 -10.70 -7.26
C LEU A 73 -7.47 -11.21 -7.46
N MET A 74 -6.67 -11.10 -6.43
CA MET A 74 -5.27 -11.53 -6.42
C MET A 74 -5.04 -12.48 -5.24
N ASP A 75 -4.58 -13.68 -5.54
CA ASP A 75 -4.25 -14.70 -4.57
C ASP A 75 -2.74 -14.90 -4.54
N GLU A 76 -2.10 -14.47 -3.45
CA GLU A 76 -0.65 -14.52 -3.21
C GLU A 76 0.22 -14.08 -4.41
N PRO A 77 -0.04 -12.92 -5.03
CA PRO A 77 0.58 -12.59 -6.33
C PRO A 77 2.09 -12.41 -6.27
N PHE A 78 2.69 -12.25 -5.08
CA PHE A 78 4.12 -11.98 -4.93
C PHE A 78 4.87 -13.07 -4.13
N SER A 79 4.20 -14.17 -3.74
CA SER A 79 4.77 -15.21 -2.86
C SER A 79 5.99 -15.93 -3.45
N ALA A 80 6.00 -16.16 -4.77
CA ALA A 80 7.07 -16.90 -5.46
C ALA A 80 8.28 -16.04 -5.87
N LEU A 81 8.37 -14.80 -5.41
CA LEU A 81 9.42 -13.85 -5.80
C LEU A 81 10.47 -13.67 -4.71
N ASP A 82 11.71 -13.40 -5.12
CA ASP A 82 12.74 -12.94 -4.21
C ASP A 82 12.38 -11.58 -3.56
N PRO A 83 12.91 -11.26 -2.38
CA PRO A 83 12.50 -10.06 -1.62
C PRO A 83 12.71 -8.74 -2.36
N LEU A 84 13.74 -8.63 -3.23
CA LEU A 84 14.04 -7.39 -3.95
C LEU A 84 13.00 -7.13 -5.05
N ILE A 85 12.77 -8.14 -5.90
CA ILE A 85 11.79 -8.08 -6.98
C ILE A 85 10.38 -7.94 -6.43
N ARG A 86 10.06 -8.63 -5.32
CA ARG A 86 8.78 -8.49 -4.61
C ARG A 86 8.50 -7.03 -4.23
N ARG A 87 9.44 -6.37 -3.57
CA ARG A 87 9.30 -4.95 -3.16
C ARG A 87 9.13 -4.02 -4.36
N GLN A 88 9.85 -4.27 -5.44
CA GLN A 88 9.73 -3.49 -6.67
C GLN A 88 8.32 -3.63 -7.25
N LEU A 89 7.85 -4.86 -7.44
CA LEU A 89 6.52 -5.13 -8.03
C LEU A 89 5.37 -4.63 -7.15
N GLN A 90 5.48 -4.73 -5.82
CA GLN A 90 4.52 -4.11 -4.90
C GLN A 90 4.43 -2.60 -5.11
N SER A 91 5.58 -1.91 -5.26
CA SER A 91 5.62 -0.47 -5.50
C SER A 91 5.00 -0.10 -6.84
N GLU A 92 5.25 -0.89 -7.88
CA GLU A 92 4.64 -0.73 -9.21
C GLU A 92 3.12 -0.97 -9.14
N PHE A 93 2.69 -2.03 -8.46
CA PHE A 93 1.28 -2.33 -8.25
C PHE A 93 0.54 -1.18 -7.55
N ILE A 94 1.12 -0.60 -6.48
CA ILE A 94 0.54 0.54 -5.77
C ILE A 94 0.36 1.74 -6.72
N LYS A 95 1.36 2.05 -7.56
CA LYS A 95 1.26 3.11 -8.57
C LYS A 95 0.15 2.84 -9.58
N LEU A 96 0.09 1.61 -10.10
CA LEU A 96 -0.94 1.18 -11.06
C LEU A 96 -2.34 1.23 -10.44
N SER A 97 -2.51 0.72 -9.24
CA SER A 97 -3.79 0.72 -8.52
C SER A 97 -4.34 2.14 -8.33
N LYS A 98 -3.47 3.11 -7.99
CA LYS A 98 -3.85 4.52 -7.88
C LYS A 98 -4.30 5.12 -9.22
N GLN A 99 -3.63 4.79 -10.31
CA GLN A 99 -3.96 5.29 -11.66
C GLN A 99 -5.28 4.72 -12.16
N MET A 100 -5.52 3.43 -11.91
CA MET A 100 -6.65 2.70 -12.47
C MET A 100 -7.94 2.84 -11.65
N LYS A 101 -7.86 3.26 -10.39
CA LYS A 101 -9.00 3.40 -9.47
C LYS A 101 -9.89 2.15 -9.40
N LYS A 102 -9.27 0.96 -9.42
CA LYS A 102 -9.97 -0.33 -9.35
C LYS A 102 -10.04 -0.83 -7.91
N THR A 103 -11.13 -1.52 -7.58
CA THR A 103 -11.23 -2.25 -6.31
C THR A 103 -10.46 -3.54 -6.42
N THR A 104 -9.47 -3.74 -5.56
CA THR A 104 -8.67 -4.97 -5.52
C THR A 104 -8.89 -5.71 -4.22
N VAL A 105 -9.19 -6.99 -4.29
CA VAL A 105 -9.12 -7.92 -3.18
C VAL A 105 -7.81 -8.69 -3.30
N PHE A 106 -6.96 -8.51 -2.32
CA PHE A 106 -5.60 -9.02 -2.31
C PHE A 106 -5.43 -10.00 -1.16
N ILE A 107 -5.13 -11.26 -1.44
CA ILE A 107 -4.90 -12.30 -0.44
C ILE A 107 -3.40 -12.48 -0.28
N THR A 108 -2.93 -12.45 0.95
CA THR A 108 -1.54 -12.71 1.32
C THR A 108 -1.47 -13.29 2.74
N HIS A 109 -0.43 -14.07 3.00
CA HIS A 109 -0.05 -14.50 4.34
C HIS A 109 1.02 -13.60 4.97
N ASP A 110 1.53 -12.61 4.23
CA ASP A 110 2.56 -11.66 4.66
C ASP A 110 1.88 -10.35 5.10
N LEU A 111 1.95 -10.06 6.41
CA LEU A 111 1.33 -8.87 6.97
C LEU A 111 2.04 -7.58 6.56
N ASP A 112 3.38 -7.58 6.41
CA ASP A 112 4.12 -6.42 5.88
C ASP A 112 3.63 -6.05 4.48
N GLU A 113 3.30 -7.06 3.67
CA GLU A 113 2.70 -6.87 2.35
C GLU A 113 1.29 -6.28 2.44
N ALA A 114 0.43 -6.84 3.31
CA ALA A 114 -0.93 -6.34 3.52
C ALA A 114 -0.92 -4.87 4.00
N VAL A 115 -0.05 -4.53 4.95
CA VAL A 115 0.15 -3.18 5.48
C VAL A 115 0.63 -2.20 4.40
N ARG A 116 1.53 -2.67 3.52
CA ARG A 116 2.11 -1.83 2.47
C ARG A 116 1.15 -1.54 1.32
N VAL A 117 0.35 -2.53 0.93
CA VAL A 117 -0.48 -2.49 -0.29
C VAL A 117 -1.94 -2.15 0.02
N GLY A 118 -2.45 -2.59 1.18
CA GLY A 118 -3.87 -2.50 1.52
C GLY A 118 -4.27 -1.14 2.09
N HIS A 119 -5.40 -0.60 1.63
CA HIS A 119 -6.09 0.51 2.31
C HIS A 119 -6.87 0.01 3.53
N ARG A 120 -7.37 -1.21 3.47
CA ARG A 120 -8.02 -1.94 4.57
C ARG A 120 -7.51 -3.37 4.60
N ILE A 121 -7.38 -3.92 5.79
CA ILE A 121 -6.93 -5.28 6.04
C ILE A 121 -8.05 -6.04 6.73
N ALA A 122 -8.33 -7.26 6.27
CA ALA A 122 -9.19 -8.21 6.95
C ALA A 122 -8.32 -9.37 7.44
N ILE A 123 -8.20 -9.53 8.77
CA ILE A 123 -7.51 -10.67 9.38
C ILE A 123 -8.52 -11.81 9.53
N MET A 124 -8.14 -12.97 9.01
CA MET A 124 -8.97 -14.17 9.04
C MET A 124 -8.31 -15.30 9.81
N ARG A 125 -9.13 -16.06 10.54
CA ARG A 125 -8.73 -17.30 11.24
C ARG A 125 -9.87 -18.32 11.14
N ASP A 126 -9.54 -19.55 10.79
CA ASP A 126 -10.48 -20.67 10.70
C ASP A 126 -11.74 -20.35 9.85
N GLY A 127 -11.54 -19.66 8.70
CA GLY A 127 -12.59 -19.27 7.79
C GLY A 127 -13.48 -18.10 8.26
N LYS A 128 -13.14 -17.45 9.40
CA LYS A 128 -13.88 -16.32 9.95
C LYS A 128 -13.04 -15.06 9.90
N VAL A 129 -13.68 -13.92 9.65
CA VAL A 129 -13.06 -12.62 9.79
C VAL A 129 -13.02 -12.24 11.27
N ILE A 130 -11.82 -12.01 11.81
CA ILE A 130 -11.59 -11.62 13.20
C ILE A 130 -11.63 -10.11 13.36
N GLN A 131 -10.92 -9.40 12.46
CA GLN A 131 -10.88 -7.95 12.48
C GLN A 131 -10.79 -7.39 11.05
N ILE A 132 -11.44 -6.25 10.82
CA ILE A 132 -11.28 -5.44 9.60
C ILE A 132 -10.98 -4.01 10.01
N GLY A 133 -9.90 -3.44 9.47
CA GLY A 133 -9.52 -2.05 9.75
C GLY A 133 -8.51 -1.53 8.74
N THR A 134 -8.10 -0.28 8.93
CA THR A 134 -6.91 0.27 8.28
C THR A 134 -5.65 -0.42 8.83
N PRO A 135 -4.51 -0.39 8.12
CA PRO A 135 -3.24 -0.88 8.66
C PRO A 135 -2.93 -0.35 10.05
N GLU A 136 -3.20 0.94 10.29
CA GLU A 136 -3.00 1.58 11.59
C GLU A 136 -3.92 1.03 12.67
N GLU A 137 -5.25 0.93 12.40
CA GLU A 137 -6.22 0.37 13.35
C GLU A 137 -5.87 -1.05 13.77
N ILE A 138 -5.43 -1.88 12.82
CA ILE A 138 -5.04 -3.27 13.09
C ILE A 138 -3.80 -3.35 14.00
N VAL A 139 -2.81 -2.47 13.78
CA VAL A 139 -1.54 -2.48 14.54
C VAL A 139 -1.68 -1.81 15.90
N VAL A 140 -2.47 -0.73 16.00
CA VAL A 140 -2.60 0.05 17.24
C VAL A 140 -3.66 -0.53 18.18
N ASN A 141 -4.75 -1.07 17.61
CA ASN A 141 -5.92 -1.57 18.34
C ASN A 141 -6.26 -3.00 17.93
N PRO A 142 -5.41 -4.01 18.21
CA PRO A 142 -5.70 -5.39 17.88
C PRO A 142 -6.94 -5.88 18.64
N ALA A 143 -7.85 -6.60 17.96
CA ALA A 143 -9.13 -7.03 18.50
C ALA A 143 -9.00 -8.15 19.56
N ASP A 144 -7.96 -8.97 19.45
CA ASP A 144 -7.68 -10.06 20.37
C ASP A 144 -6.16 -10.38 20.42
N GLU A 145 -5.79 -11.33 21.26
CA GLU A 145 -4.40 -11.78 21.41
C GLU A 145 -3.82 -12.37 20.09
N TYR A 146 -4.66 -13.06 19.30
CA TYR A 146 -4.23 -13.59 18.01
C TYR A 146 -3.83 -12.47 17.04
N VAL A 147 -4.62 -11.42 16.96
CA VAL A 147 -4.30 -10.26 16.11
C VAL A 147 -3.06 -9.54 16.67
N ALA A 148 -2.97 -9.38 18.00
CA ALA A 148 -1.82 -8.76 18.64
C ALA A 148 -0.51 -9.50 18.31
N ASP A 149 -0.50 -10.82 18.41
CA ASP A 149 0.65 -11.64 18.04
C ASP A 149 0.97 -11.55 16.54
N PHE A 150 -0.05 -11.50 15.69
CA PHE A 150 0.11 -11.40 14.25
C PHE A 150 0.76 -10.08 13.81
N VAL A 151 0.48 -8.97 14.52
CA VAL A 151 1.03 -7.63 14.20
C VAL A 151 2.37 -7.33 14.87
N LYS A 152 2.85 -8.18 15.77
CA LYS A 152 4.03 -7.95 16.63
C LYS A 152 5.32 -7.56 15.86
N GLY A 153 5.47 -8.03 14.62
CA GLY A 153 6.62 -7.71 13.77
C GLY A 153 6.50 -6.39 12.98
N ILE A 154 5.34 -5.74 13.01
CA ILE A 154 5.09 -4.56 12.19
C ILE A 154 5.61 -3.31 12.90
N SER A 155 6.51 -2.59 12.23
CA SER A 155 7.01 -1.32 12.75
C SER A 155 5.92 -0.24 12.74
N ARG A 156 5.56 0.26 13.92
CA ARG A 156 4.64 1.39 14.10
C ARG A 156 5.08 2.64 13.31
N LEU A 157 6.37 2.80 13.07
CA LEU A 157 6.92 3.90 12.26
C LEU A 157 6.35 3.96 10.85
N LYS A 158 5.89 2.81 10.32
CA LYS A 158 5.39 2.69 8.95
C LYS A 158 3.87 2.82 8.82
N VAL A 159 3.13 2.83 9.95
CA VAL A 159 1.67 2.77 9.93
C VAL A 159 1.01 3.87 10.75
N VAL A 160 1.61 4.29 11.89
CA VAL A 160 1.06 5.31 12.77
C VAL A 160 1.17 6.68 12.11
N GLN A 161 0.05 7.42 12.12
CA GLN A 161 -0.08 8.73 11.49
C GLN A 161 -0.10 9.86 12.53
N ALA A 162 0.18 11.08 12.07
CA ALA A 162 0.18 12.28 12.90
C ALA A 162 -1.11 12.46 13.71
N LYS A 163 -2.27 12.23 13.07
CA LYS A 163 -3.60 12.38 13.70
C LYS A 163 -3.80 11.46 14.92
N THR A 164 -3.10 10.34 14.98
CA THR A 164 -3.26 9.34 16.06
C THR A 164 -2.47 9.71 17.30
N ILE A 165 -1.35 10.42 17.15
CA ILE A 165 -0.46 10.78 18.24
C ILE A 165 -0.53 12.26 18.66
N MET A 166 -1.22 13.10 17.86
CA MET A 166 -1.35 14.52 18.15
C MET A 166 -2.27 14.75 19.37
N GLN A 167 -1.98 15.77 20.13
CA GLN A 167 -2.93 16.38 21.07
C GLN A 167 -3.68 17.52 20.38
N THR A 168 -4.88 17.86 20.85
CA THR A 168 -5.62 19.00 20.29
C THR A 168 -4.88 20.30 20.56
N VAL A 169 -5.06 21.31 19.69
CA VAL A 169 -4.46 22.64 19.87
C VAL A 169 -4.84 23.23 21.24
N GLU A 170 -6.11 23.10 21.64
CA GLU A 170 -6.61 23.57 22.92
C GLU A 170 -5.90 22.88 24.10
N SER A 171 -5.73 21.57 24.04
CA SER A 171 -5.01 20.81 25.08
C SER A 171 -3.55 21.25 25.21
N TYR A 172 -2.89 21.47 24.06
CA TYR A 172 -1.51 21.96 24.06
C TYR A 172 -1.39 23.37 24.66
N GLU A 173 -2.27 24.31 24.25
CA GLU A 173 -2.24 25.70 24.71
C GLU A 173 -2.55 25.85 26.19
N ASN A 174 -3.40 24.99 26.74
CA ASN A 174 -3.70 24.94 28.18
C ASN A 174 -2.48 24.57 29.03
N LEU A 175 -1.57 23.75 28.48
CA LEU A 175 -0.39 23.27 29.21
C LEU A 175 0.86 24.11 28.94
N ASN A 176 1.01 24.63 27.72
CA ASN A 176 2.27 25.24 27.23
C ASN A 176 2.13 26.71 26.83
N GLY A 177 0.91 27.28 26.90
CA GLY A 177 0.63 28.64 26.41
C GLY A 177 0.33 28.67 24.90
N LYS A 178 0.09 29.88 24.39
CA LYS A 178 -0.30 30.05 22.97
C LYS A 178 0.71 29.48 22.02
N LEU A 179 0.18 28.89 20.94
CA LEU A 179 0.98 28.34 19.87
C LEU A 179 1.84 29.43 19.20
N GLU A 180 3.15 29.20 19.08
CA GLU A 180 4.06 30.13 18.42
C GLU A 180 3.73 30.27 16.93
N GLU A 181 3.91 31.47 16.38
CA GLU A 181 3.90 31.68 14.93
C GLU A 181 5.16 31.09 14.31
N ASN A 182 5.08 30.50 13.11
CA ASN A 182 6.17 29.88 12.37
C ASN A 182 6.67 28.51 12.86
N LEU A 183 5.80 27.71 13.48
CA LEU A 183 6.09 26.30 13.71
C LEU A 183 6.02 25.50 12.40
N GLN A 184 6.80 24.43 12.33
CA GLN A 184 6.77 23.52 11.20
C GLN A 184 5.45 22.75 11.19
N SER A 185 4.78 22.73 10.03
CA SER A 185 3.51 22.01 9.87
C SER A 185 3.69 20.70 9.12
N VAL A 186 2.89 19.71 9.49
CA VAL A 186 2.80 18.39 8.88
C VAL A 186 1.34 18.04 8.56
N ASP A 187 1.13 17.15 7.61
CA ASP A 187 -0.19 16.64 7.26
C ASP A 187 -0.70 15.66 8.33
N GLU A 188 -2.02 15.61 8.55
CA GLU A 188 -2.65 14.70 9.51
C GLU A 188 -2.42 13.21 9.22
N HIS A 189 -2.14 12.86 7.95
CA HIS A 189 -1.83 11.50 7.51
C HIS A 189 -0.32 11.22 7.40
N GLU A 190 0.54 12.15 7.80
CA GLU A 190 1.99 11.95 7.76
C GLU A 190 2.42 10.83 8.72
N LEU A 191 3.29 9.94 8.26
CA LEU A 191 3.72 8.77 9.03
C LEU A 191 4.71 9.13 10.13
N LEU A 192 4.68 8.38 11.24
CA LEU A 192 5.57 8.57 12.40
C LEU A 192 7.06 8.60 12.01
N SER A 193 7.50 7.79 11.06
CA SER A 193 8.88 7.83 10.54
C SER A 193 9.25 9.20 9.98
N LYS A 194 8.34 9.85 9.24
CA LYS A 194 8.58 11.17 8.67
C LYS A 194 8.49 12.27 9.72
N LEU A 195 7.58 12.13 10.68
CA LEU A 195 7.48 13.06 11.81
C LEU A 195 8.78 13.11 12.62
N ILE A 196 9.41 11.96 12.88
CA ILE A 196 10.70 11.86 13.56
C ILE A 196 11.81 12.52 12.71
N GLU A 197 11.82 12.28 11.38
CA GLU A 197 12.82 12.89 10.49
C GLU A 197 12.73 14.42 10.52
N VAL A 198 11.50 14.96 10.44
CA VAL A 198 11.22 16.40 10.45
C VAL A 198 11.56 17.02 11.82
N SER A 199 11.28 16.32 12.91
CA SER A 199 11.54 16.76 14.29
C SER A 199 13.04 16.84 14.63
N LYS A 200 13.92 16.08 13.95
CA LYS A 200 15.38 16.06 14.23
C LYS A 200 16.07 17.42 14.10
N SER A 201 15.52 18.32 13.34
CA SER A 201 16.15 19.61 13.02
C SER A 201 15.79 20.75 13.98
N LYS A 202 14.79 20.59 14.86
CA LYS A 202 14.34 21.65 15.77
C LYS A 202 13.67 21.04 17.01
N ASP A 203 14.05 21.52 18.20
CA ASP A 203 13.45 21.22 19.50
C ASP A 203 12.07 21.88 19.69
N LYS A 204 11.32 22.04 18.60
CA LYS A 204 10.00 22.68 18.58
C LYS A 204 8.90 21.71 18.23
N PRO A 205 7.69 21.90 18.75
CA PRO A 205 6.56 21.06 18.40
C PRO A 205 6.18 21.19 16.92
N LEU A 206 5.55 20.15 16.38
CA LEU A 206 5.01 20.14 15.02
C LEU A 206 3.52 20.47 15.06
N VAL A 207 3.07 21.33 14.16
CA VAL A 207 1.64 21.64 14.00
C VAL A 207 1.03 20.68 12.97
N VAL A 208 -0.03 19.99 13.33
CA VAL A 208 -0.75 19.10 12.43
C VAL A 208 -1.86 19.87 11.74
N LYS A 209 -1.91 19.76 10.41
CA LYS A 209 -2.91 20.39 9.56
C LYS A 209 -3.77 19.34 8.86
N ASN A 210 -5.05 19.65 8.72
CA ASN A 210 -5.98 18.87 7.91
C ASN A 210 -5.90 19.25 6.41
N ASN A 211 -6.69 18.56 5.59
CA ASN A 211 -6.79 18.84 4.14
C ASN A 211 -7.21 20.28 3.82
N GLU A 212 -7.90 20.98 4.74
CA GLU A 212 -8.32 22.39 4.59
C GLU A 212 -7.23 23.37 5.08
N GLN A 213 -6.01 22.89 5.39
CA GLN A 213 -4.89 23.68 5.94
C GLN A 213 -5.18 24.33 7.31
N LYS A 214 -6.18 23.83 8.06
CA LYS A 214 -6.46 24.26 9.43
C LYS A 214 -5.58 23.50 10.42
N ASN A 215 -5.11 24.20 11.45
CA ASN A 215 -4.39 23.59 12.56
C ASN A 215 -5.38 22.77 13.40
N ILE A 216 -5.20 21.45 13.45
CA ILE A 216 -6.08 20.51 14.17
C ILE A 216 -5.40 19.89 15.38
N GLY A 217 -4.06 19.94 15.45
CA GLY A 217 -3.33 19.36 16.57
C GLY A 217 -1.88 19.80 16.61
N VAL A 218 -1.21 19.34 17.66
CA VAL A 218 0.20 19.60 17.95
C VAL A 218 0.85 18.29 18.38
N ILE A 219 2.07 18.04 17.93
CA ILE A 219 2.87 16.88 18.31
C ILE A 219 4.15 17.39 18.96
N THR A 220 4.39 17.00 20.20
CA THR A 220 5.62 17.28 20.93
C THR A 220 6.63 16.15 20.78
N GLN A 221 7.87 16.37 21.19
CA GLN A 221 8.89 15.31 21.25
C GLN A 221 8.46 14.17 22.21
N SER A 222 7.79 14.52 23.31
CA SER A 222 7.25 13.53 24.25
C SER A 222 6.21 12.62 23.57
N ASP A 223 5.33 13.19 22.72
CA ASP A 223 4.33 12.40 21.99
C ASP A 223 4.99 11.45 20.97
N LEU A 224 6.03 11.93 20.27
CA LEU A 224 6.81 11.08 19.37
C LEU A 224 7.51 9.93 20.10
N LEU A 225 8.15 10.22 21.25
CA LEU A 225 8.84 9.19 22.04
C LEU A 225 7.85 8.15 22.58
N LYS A 226 6.71 8.58 23.12
CA LYS A 226 5.65 7.67 23.56
C LYS A 226 5.19 6.75 22.43
N ALA A 227 4.89 7.31 21.26
CA ALA A 227 4.44 6.54 20.10
C ALA A 227 5.46 5.48 19.64
N VAL A 228 6.76 5.75 19.83
CA VAL A 228 7.84 4.80 19.51
C VAL A 228 7.95 3.71 20.59
N ILE A 229 7.91 4.09 21.89
CA ILE A 229 8.11 3.18 23.03
C ILE A 229 6.92 2.22 23.18
N GLU A 230 5.69 2.71 23.08
CA GLU A 230 4.46 1.87 23.15
C GLU A 230 4.40 0.78 22.07
N GLY A 231 5.29 0.81 21.08
CA GLY A 231 5.50 -0.25 20.09
C GLY A 231 6.67 -1.18 20.39
N GLY A 232 7.45 -0.89 21.43
CA GLY A 232 8.66 -1.64 21.82
C GLY A 232 8.46 -2.66 22.95
N ASP A 233 7.30 -2.69 23.61
CA ASP A 233 7.03 -3.59 24.75
C ASP A 233 6.69 -5.04 24.29
N GLY A 234 7.39 -5.52 23.30
CA GLY A 234 7.22 -6.85 22.69
C GLY A 234 8.51 -7.64 22.54
N GLU A 235 9.50 -7.47 23.49
CA GLU A 235 10.61 -8.43 23.70
C GLU A 235 10.38 -9.27 24.94
#